data_76ac4ff25f5a2964748f4d6f99847a75
#
_entry.id   76ac4ff25f5a2964748f4d6f99847a75
#
_cell.length_a   1.000
_cell.length_b   1.000
_cell.length_c   1.000
_cell.angle_alpha   90.00
_cell.angle_beta   90.00
_cell.angle_gamma   90.00
#
_symmetry.space_group_name_H-M   'P 1'
#
loop_
_entity.id
_entity.type
_entity.pdbx_description
1 polymer ?
#
loop_
_entity_poly.entity_id
_entity_poly.type
_entity_poly.pdbx_seq_one_letter_code
_entity_poly.pdbx_strand_id
1 'polypeptide(L)'
;MVCGHIHEGASAPEKCPVCGVGPEKFEEIKETEGDLSWADEHRIGVAKGVSEEILQGLRDHFNGECGEVGMYLAMSRQADREGYPEIAEAFKRYAFEEADHAARFAELLGECVWDTKTNVEKRMLAEQGACEDKLRIAKLAKAANLDAIHDTV
;
A
#
# COMPACT_ATOMS: atom_id res chain seq x y z
N MET A 1 -15.72 2.29 -28.67
CA MET A 1 -14.26 1.96 -28.85
C MET A 1 -14.16 0.60 -29.51
N VAL A 2 -13.40 0.45 -30.64
CA VAL A 2 -13.31 -0.82 -31.37
C VAL A 2 -12.06 -1.60 -30.99
N CYS A 3 -10.86 -1.02 -31.18
CA CYS A 3 -9.60 -1.71 -30.86
C CYS A 3 -8.65 -0.91 -29.94
N GLY A 4 -9.04 0.30 -29.56
CA GLY A 4 -8.22 1.15 -28.67
C GLY A 4 -6.98 1.78 -29.34
N HIS A 5 -6.81 1.69 -30.68
CA HIS A 5 -5.68 2.32 -31.34
C HIS A 5 -5.79 3.85 -31.26
N ILE A 6 -4.72 4.49 -30.83
CA ILE A 6 -4.57 5.96 -30.78
C ILE A 6 -3.77 6.38 -32.02
N HIS A 7 -4.28 7.37 -32.76
CA HIS A 7 -3.62 7.98 -33.91
C HIS A 7 -3.26 9.43 -33.59
N GLU A 8 -2.02 9.79 -33.80
CA GLU A 8 -1.54 11.17 -33.67
C GLU A 8 -1.50 11.83 -35.06
N GLY A 9 -2.33 12.85 -35.26
CA GLY A 9 -2.40 13.56 -36.54
C GLY A 9 -3.51 14.61 -36.52
N ALA A 10 -3.49 15.50 -37.53
CA ALA A 10 -4.49 16.57 -37.66
C ALA A 10 -5.90 16.06 -38.04
N SER A 11 -6.04 14.79 -38.40
CA SER A 11 -7.32 14.16 -38.74
C SER A 11 -7.21 12.64 -38.58
N ALA A 12 -8.37 11.98 -38.41
CA ALA A 12 -8.43 10.51 -38.36
C ALA A 12 -7.85 9.90 -39.66
N PRO A 13 -7.14 8.76 -39.56
CA PRO A 13 -6.62 8.06 -40.71
C PRO A 13 -7.76 7.47 -41.54
N GLU A 14 -7.56 7.30 -42.88
CA GLU A 14 -8.58 6.70 -43.74
C GLU A 14 -8.99 5.29 -43.27
N LYS A 15 -8.05 4.55 -42.69
CA LYS A 15 -8.30 3.23 -42.07
C LYS A 15 -7.40 3.04 -40.88
N CYS A 16 -7.98 2.45 -39.81
CA CYS A 16 -7.21 2.03 -38.65
C CYS A 16 -6.15 0.97 -39.04
N PRO A 17 -4.86 1.18 -38.73
CA PRO A 17 -3.81 0.21 -39.09
C PRO A 17 -3.93 -1.13 -38.32
N VAL A 18 -4.71 -1.16 -37.22
CA VAL A 18 -4.86 -2.35 -36.37
C VAL A 18 -6.12 -3.16 -36.74
N CYS A 19 -7.27 -2.51 -36.91
CA CYS A 19 -8.55 -3.22 -37.11
C CYS A 19 -9.28 -2.85 -38.43
N GLY A 20 -8.73 -1.93 -39.22
CA GLY A 20 -9.22 -1.60 -40.56
C GLY A 20 -10.50 -0.76 -40.60
N VAL A 21 -11.05 -0.32 -39.49
CA VAL A 21 -12.25 0.55 -39.47
C VAL A 21 -11.94 1.93 -40.02
N GLY A 22 -12.99 2.56 -40.61
CA GLY A 22 -12.89 3.88 -41.20
C GLY A 22 -12.81 5.02 -40.17
N PRO A 23 -12.60 6.26 -40.68
CA PRO A 23 -12.41 7.44 -39.82
C PRO A 23 -13.64 7.76 -38.95
N GLU A 24 -14.84 7.34 -39.37
CA GLU A 24 -16.11 7.54 -38.62
C GLU A 24 -16.17 6.80 -37.28
N LYS A 25 -15.21 5.92 -36.99
CA LYS A 25 -15.08 5.20 -35.72
C LYS A 25 -13.99 5.77 -34.80
N PHE A 26 -13.31 6.83 -35.25
CA PHE A 26 -12.39 7.57 -34.42
C PHE A 26 -13.12 8.70 -33.71
N GLU A 27 -12.81 8.86 -32.45
CA GLU A 27 -13.26 9.98 -31.62
C GLU A 27 -12.07 10.85 -31.33
N GLU A 28 -12.23 12.18 -31.50
CA GLU A 28 -11.18 13.13 -31.16
C GLU A 28 -10.99 13.14 -29.65
N ILE A 29 -9.77 12.85 -29.23
CA ILE A 29 -9.36 13.04 -27.84
C ILE A 29 -9.09 14.54 -27.68
N LYS A 30 -10.08 15.27 -27.21
CA LYS A 30 -9.86 16.68 -26.85
C LYS A 30 -8.99 16.68 -25.60
N GLU A 31 -7.84 17.35 -25.69
CA GLU A 31 -7.17 17.78 -24.48
C GLU A 31 -8.17 18.62 -23.70
N THR A 32 -8.61 18.10 -22.57
CA THR A 32 -9.33 18.92 -21.61
C THR A 32 -8.31 19.97 -21.17
N GLU A 33 -8.50 21.23 -21.60
CA GLU A 33 -7.87 22.40 -21.01
C GLU A 33 -8.39 22.55 -19.55
N GLY A 34 -8.05 21.62 -18.72
CA GLY A 34 -8.10 21.72 -17.29
C GLY A 34 -6.71 21.45 -16.83
N ASP A 35 -6.21 22.28 -15.96
CA ASP A 35 -4.95 22.09 -15.25
C ASP A 35 -4.85 20.64 -14.75
N LEU A 36 -4.39 19.73 -15.61
CA LEU A 36 -3.83 18.46 -15.17
C LEU A 36 -2.49 18.80 -14.51
N SER A 37 -2.56 19.50 -13.40
CA SER A 37 -1.41 19.59 -12.54
C SER A 37 -1.26 18.19 -11.93
N TRP A 38 -0.22 17.50 -12.31
CA TRP A 38 0.30 16.32 -11.60
C TRP A 38 0.78 16.75 -10.20
N ALA A 39 0.08 17.73 -9.65
CA ALA A 39 0.42 18.31 -8.39
C ALA A 39 0.32 17.26 -7.32
N ASP A 40 1.32 17.19 -6.51
CA ASP A 40 1.24 16.74 -5.15
C ASP A 40 0.95 15.26 -4.90
N GLU A 41 1.06 14.37 -5.88
CA GLU A 41 0.91 12.92 -5.70
C GLU A 41 1.82 12.37 -4.59
N HIS A 42 2.91 13.05 -4.31
CA HIS A 42 3.91 12.64 -3.31
C HIS A 42 3.93 13.52 -2.06
N ARG A 43 2.96 14.42 -1.93
CA ARG A 43 2.86 15.25 -0.73
C ARG A 43 2.13 14.51 0.38
N ILE A 44 2.79 14.43 1.55
CA ILE A 44 2.19 13.82 2.74
C ILE A 44 0.92 14.57 3.13
N GLY A 45 -0.17 13.83 3.34
CA GLY A 45 -1.45 14.37 3.77
C GLY A 45 -2.32 14.94 2.64
N VAL A 46 -2.18 14.44 1.42
CA VAL A 46 -3.06 14.81 0.28
C VAL A 46 -4.54 14.58 0.59
N ALA A 47 -4.86 13.57 1.39
CA ALA A 47 -6.23 13.26 1.79
C ALA A 47 -6.80 14.20 2.86
N LYS A 48 -6.06 15.18 3.36
CA LYS A 48 -6.58 16.14 4.32
C LYS A 48 -7.69 16.98 3.70
N GLY A 49 -8.86 16.96 4.32
CA GLY A 49 -10.02 17.74 3.87
C GLY A 49 -10.97 17.02 2.91
N VAL A 50 -10.71 15.75 2.56
CA VAL A 50 -11.69 14.91 1.85
C VAL A 50 -12.80 14.43 2.80
N SER A 51 -13.84 13.78 2.28
CA SER A 51 -14.94 13.25 3.11
C SER A 51 -14.45 12.20 4.10
N GLU A 52 -15.12 12.10 5.25
CA GLU A 52 -14.78 11.11 6.28
C GLU A 52 -14.90 9.67 5.75
N GLU A 53 -15.81 9.41 4.83
CA GLU A 53 -15.95 8.09 4.19
C GLU A 53 -14.67 7.69 3.46
N ILE A 54 -14.05 8.62 2.71
CA ILE A 54 -12.77 8.38 2.03
C ILE A 54 -11.64 8.20 3.05
N LEU A 55 -11.56 9.08 4.06
CA LEU A 55 -10.54 8.97 5.11
C LEU A 55 -10.63 7.63 5.84
N GLN A 56 -11.84 7.21 6.22
CA GLN A 56 -12.02 5.93 6.89
C GLN A 56 -11.61 4.76 6.00
N GLY A 57 -11.98 4.78 4.71
CA GLY A 57 -11.54 3.77 3.76
C GLY A 57 -10.01 3.67 3.66
N LEU A 58 -9.32 4.81 3.60
CA LEU A 58 -7.85 4.85 3.58
C LEU A 58 -7.23 4.30 4.88
N ARG A 59 -7.81 4.62 6.04
CA ARG A 59 -7.37 4.08 7.35
C ARG A 59 -7.58 2.57 7.44
N ASP A 60 -8.72 2.08 6.97
CA ASP A 60 -9.04 0.65 6.97
C ASP A 60 -8.05 -0.12 6.09
N HIS A 61 -7.76 0.39 4.89
CA HIS A 61 -6.73 -0.19 4.04
C HIS A 61 -5.34 -0.13 4.66
N PHE A 62 -4.92 1.02 5.19
CA PHE A 62 -3.64 1.12 5.90
C PHE A 62 -3.49 0.06 6.99
N ASN A 63 -4.50 -0.12 7.83
CA ASN A 63 -4.48 -1.13 8.89
C ASN A 63 -4.50 -2.56 8.34
N GLY A 64 -5.25 -2.81 7.28
CA GLY A 64 -5.31 -4.09 6.59
C GLY A 64 -3.94 -4.50 6.06
N GLU A 65 -3.32 -3.65 5.25
CA GLU A 65 -2.00 -3.88 4.65
C GLU A 65 -0.91 -4.08 5.70
N CYS A 66 -0.90 -3.27 6.78
CA CYS A 66 0.01 -3.48 7.90
C CYS A 66 -0.14 -4.86 8.54
N GLY A 67 -1.37 -5.36 8.67
CA GLY A 67 -1.67 -6.70 9.18
C GLY A 67 -1.21 -7.79 8.21
N GLU A 68 -1.40 -7.60 6.92
CA GLU A 68 -1.04 -8.56 5.87
C GLU A 68 0.47 -8.77 5.77
N VAL A 69 1.28 -7.74 6.00
CA VAL A 69 2.75 -7.89 6.11
C VAL A 69 3.13 -8.98 7.10
N GLY A 70 2.58 -8.92 8.32
CA GLY A 70 2.84 -9.91 9.36
C GLY A 70 2.29 -11.29 9.02
N MET A 71 1.08 -11.36 8.47
CA MET A 71 0.45 -12.60 8.05
C MET A 71 1.25 -13.31 6.96
N TYR A 72 1.63 -12.62 5.89
CA TYR A 72 2.40 -13.23 4.79
C TYR A 72 3.78 -13.69 5.24
N LEU A 73 4.46 -12.97 6.13
CA LEU A 73 5.72 -13.44 6.71
C LEU A 73 5.53 -14.71 7.58
N ALA A 74 4.43 -14.80 8.33
CA ALA A 74 4.10 -16.00 9.10
C ALA A 74 3.75 -17.18 8.17
N MET A 75 2.97 -16.94 7.11
CA MET A 75 2.64 -17.93 6.08
C MET A 75 3.88 -18.42 5.34
N SER A 76 4.83 -17.52 5.04
CA SER A 76 6.12 -17.87 4.45
C SER A 76 6.89 -18.87 5.33
N ARG A 77 7.00 -18.58 6.63
CA ARG A 77 7.66 -19.50 7.58
C ARG A 77 6.95 -20.87 7.67
N GLN A 78 5.63 -20.88 7.57
CA GLN A 78 4.86 -22.12 7.58
C GLN A 78 5.08 -22.93 6.29
N ALA A 79 5.04 -22.29 5.13
CA ALA A 79 5.32 -22.94 3.86
C ALA A 79 6.74 -23.54 3.82
N ASP A 80 7.73 -22.84 4.37
CA ASP A 80 9.10 -23.34 4.48
C ASP A 80 9.18 -24.60 5.37
N ARG A 81 8.52 -24.62 6.53
CA ARG A 81 8.44 -25.80 7.41
C ARG A 81 7.75 -27.00 6.75
N GLU A 82 6.80 -26.76 5.87
CA GLU A 82 6.06 -27.78 5.12
C GLU A 82 6.81 -28.26 3.86
N GLY A 83 7.95 -27.65 3.52
CA GLY A 83 8.78 -28.01 2.37
C GLY A 83 8.35 -27.40 1.03
N TYR A 84 7.71 -26.24 1.08
CA TYR A 84 7.29 -25.46 -0.10
C TYR A 84 8.10 -24.15 -0.26
N PRO A 85 9.41 -24.22 -0.57
CA PRO A 85 10.27 -23.05 -0.56
C PRO A 85 9.85 -21.97 -1.60
N GLU A 86 9.30 -22.37 -2.75
CA GLU A 86 8.82 -21.42 -3.77
C GLU A 86 7.58 -20.66 -3.28
N ILE A 87 6.70 -21.30 -2.53
CA ILE A 87 5.54 -20.66 -1.90
C ILE A 87 6.00 -19.74 -0.77
N ALA A 88 6.97 -20.18 0.03
CA ALA A 88 7.55 -19.36 1.09
C ALA A 88 8.16 -18.06 0.53
N GLU A 89 8.87 -18.14 -0.58
CA GLU A 89 9.45 -16.97 -1.25
C GLU A 89 8.37 -16.06 -1.86
N ALA A 90 7.31 -16.64 -2.42
CA ALA A 90 6.18 -15.85 -2.93
C ALA A 90 5.52 -15.04 -1.81
N PHE A 91 5.25 -15.64 -0.65
CA PHE A 91 4.70 -14.94 0.51
C PHE A 91 5.60 -13.81 1.03
N LYS A 92 6.93 -13.99 1.02
CA LYS A 92 7.85 -12.90 1.37
C LYS A 92 7.73 -11.71 0.44
N ARG A 93 7.63 -11.96 -0.88
CA ARG A 93 7.45 -10.88 -1.87
C ARG A 93 6.14 -10.14 -1.65
N TYR A 94 5.04 -10.86 -1.45
CA TYR A 94 3.75 -10.22 -1.13
C TYR A 94 3.84 -9.38 0.15
N ALA A 95 4.49 -9.86 1.19
CA ALA A 95 4.68 -9.05 2.40
C ALA A 95 5.37 -7.70 2.12
N PHE A 96 6.34 -7.65 1.19
CA PHE A 96 6.98 -6.40 0.79
C PHE A 96 6.08 -5.52 -0.10
N GLU A 97 5.24 -6.12 -0.93
CA GLU A 97 4.24 -5.40 -1.73
C GLU A 97 3.22 -4.73 -0.81
N GLU A 98 2.69 -5.45 0.19
CA GLU A 98 1.76 -4.88 1.17
C GLU A 98 2.41 -3.81 2.07
N ALA A 99 3.70 -3.93 2.34
CA ALA A 99 4.42 -2.88 3.06
C ALA A 99 4.51 -1.57 2.23
N ASP A 100 4.68 -1.65 0.91
CA ASP A 100 4.66 -0.49 0.01
C ASP A 100 3.24 0.09 -0.08
N HIS A 101 2.20 -0.75 -0.18
CA HIS A 101 0.80 -0.30 -0.17
C HIS A 101 0.47 0.45 1.13
N ALA A 102 0.82 -0.12 2.29
CA ALA A 102 0.64 0.52 3.58
C ALA A 102 1.35 1.88 3.66
N ALA A 103 2.60 1.96 3.16
CA ALA A 103 3.36 3.21 3.13
C ALA A 103 2.65 4.28 2.31
N ARG A 104 2.09 3.94 1.15
CA ARG A 104 1.33 4.87 0.29
C ARG A 104 0.07 5.39 0.99
N PHE A 105 -0.69 4.52 1.65
CA PHE A 105 -1.86 4.95 2.44
C PHE A 105 -1.45 5.85 3.61
N ALA A 106 -0.34 5.54 4.29
CA ALA A 106 0.20 6.39 5.36
C ALA A 106 0.59 7.80 4.85
N GLU A 107 1.19 7.88 3.67
CA GLU A 107 1.55 9.16 3.03
C GLU A 107 0.30 9.96 2.62
N LEU A 108 -0.69 9.32 2.01
CA LEU A 108 -1.96 9.97 1.65
C LEU A 108 -2.67 10.56 2.87
N LEU A 109 -2.75 9.80 3.95
CA LEU A 109 -3.38 10.22 5.21
C LEU A 109 -2.58 11.33 5.92
N GLY A 110 -1.24 11.21 5.96
CA GLY A 110 -0.38 12.12 6.70
C GLY A 110 -0.68 12.17 8.20
N GLU A 111 -1.19 11.08 8.77
CA GLU A 111 -1.55 10.94 10.18
C GLU A 111 -0.42 10.35 11.02
N CYS A 112 0.48 9.59 10.41
CA CYS A 112 1.59 8.90 11.08
C CYS A 112 2.97 9.16 10.45
N VAL A 113 3.05 10.08 9.51
CA VAL A 113 4.30 10.46 8.83
C VAL A 113 4.47 11.98 8.92
N TRP A 114 5.64 12.41 9.41
CA TRP A 114 6.02 13.82 9.59
C TRP A 114 7.42 14.05 9.00
N ASP A 115 8.05 15.17 9.33
CA ASP A 115 9.48 15.37 9.06
C ASP A 115 10.34 14.35 9.82
N THR A 116 11.56 14.13 9.32
CA THR A 116 12.46 13.08 9.84
C THR A 116 12.70 13.20 11.35
N LYS A 117 12.93 14.41 11.86
CA LYS A 117 13.18 14.62 13.28
C LYS A 117 11.98 14.22 14.12
N THR A 118 10.81 14.70 13.75
CA THR A 118 9.54 14.36 14.41
C THR A 118 9.24 12.86 14.36
N ASN A 119 9.49 12.21 13.20
CA ASN A 119 9.33 10.76 13.06
C ASN A 119 10.23 10.01 14.05
N VAL A 120 11.50 10.37 14.16
CA VAL A 120 12.44 9.73 15.09
C VAL A 120 11.98 9.91 16.53
N GLU A 121 11.64 11.12 16.94
CA GLU A 121 11.19 11.42 18.31
C GLU A 121 9.93 10.62 18.67
N LYS A 122 8.94 10.62 17.81
CA LYS A 122 7.68 9.88 18.02
C LYS A 122 7.89 8.37 18.04
N ARG A 123 8.72 7.84 17.16
CA ARG A 123 9.01 6.40 17.13
C ARG A 123 9.78 5.96 18.36
N MET A 124 10.78 6.72 18.79
CA MET A 124 11.54 6.43 20.02
C MET A 124 10.60 6.29 21.24
N LEU A 125 9.68 7.25 21.42
CA LEU A 125 8.73 7.21 22.54
C LEU A 125 7.76 6.02 22.43
N ALA A 126 7.28 5.72 21.21
CA ALA A 126 6.39 4.60 20.98
C ALA A 126 7.08 3.24 21.22
N GLU A 127 8.35 3.09 20.80
CA GLU A 127 9.13 1.87 21.06
C GLU A 127 9.40 1.68 22.55
N GLN A 128 9.68 2.75 23.29
CA GLN A 128 9.81 2.68 24.73
C GLN A 128 8.52 2.13 25.39
N GLY A 129 7.35 2.68 25.05
CA GLY A 129 6.08 2.19 25.57
C GLY A 129 5.78 0.74 25.16
N ALA A 130 6.11 0.37 23.92
CA ALA A 130 5.97 -1.00 23.45
C ALA A 130 6.86 -1.99 24.23
N CYS A 131 8.11 -1.61 24.54
CA CYS A 131 9.00 -2.42 25.37
C CYS A 131 8.43 -2.64 26.78
N GLU A 132 7.90 -1.59 27.39
CA GLU A 132 7.29 -1.69 28.73
C GLU A 132 6.07 -2.64 28.74
N ASP A 133 5.20 -2.57 27.72
CA ASP A 133 4.04 -3.45 27.61
C ASP A 133 4.42 -4.90 27.27
N LYS A 134 5.37 -5.11 26.39
CA LYS A 134 5.92 -6.44 26.11
C LYS A 134 6.52 -7.09 27.36
N LEU A 135 7.28 -6.35 28.15
CA LEU A 135 7.80 -6.82 29.43
C LEU A 135 6.66 -7.23 30.39
N ARG A 136 5.56 -6.49 30.41
CA ARG A 136 4.37 -6.84 31.21
C ARG A 136 3.76 -8.16 30.73
N ILE A 137 3.59 -8.34 29.41
CA ILE A 137 3.06 -9.58 28.82
C ILE A 137 4.00 -10.76 29.10
N ALA A 138 5.31 -10.58 28.92
CA ALA A 138 6.30 -11.60 29.23
C ALA A 138 6.22 -12.09 30.68
N LYS A 139 6.12 -11.18 31.64
CA LYS A 139 5.95 -11.53 33.07
C LYS A 139 4.66 -12.32 33.32
N LEU A 140 3.54 -11.92 32.71
CA LEU A 140 2.27 -12.64 32.81
C LEU A 140 2.37 -14.05 32.22
N ALA A 141 3.00 -14.20 31.05
CA ALA A 141 3.20 -15.48 30.41
C ALA A 141 4.08 -16.40 31.26
N LYS A 142 5.16 -15.88 31.85
CA LYS A 142 6.02 -16.65 32.76
C LYS A 142 5.28 -17.12 34.01
N ALA A 143 4.48 -16.27 34.63
CA ALA A 143 3.67 -16.62 35.79
C ALA A 143 2.63 -17.71 35.47
N ALA A 144 2.18 -17.79 34.21
CA ALA A 144 1.25 -18.80 33.73
C ALA A 144 1.93 -20.06 33.17
N ASN A 145 3.26 -20.20 33.26
CA ASN A 145 4.08 -21.28 32.67
C ASN A 145 3.93 -21.40 31.13
N LEU A 146 3.80 -20.27 30.45
CA LEU A 146 3.68 -20.16 28.99
C LEU A 146 5.03 -19.71 28.40
N ASP A 147 6.08 -20.56 28.54
CA ASP A 147 7.46 -20.22 28.17
C ASP A 147 7.60 -19.84 26.69
N ALA A 148 6.90 -20.50 25.76
CA ALA A 148 6.96 -20.16 24.34
C ALA A 148 6.44 -18.72 24.05
N ILE A 149 5.46 -18.25 24.80
CA ILE A 149 4.97 -16.86 24.69
C ILE A 149 5.97 -15.92 25.34
N HIS A 150 6.44 -16.26 26.56
CA HIS A 150 7.45 -15.47 27.27
C HIS A 150 8.70 -15.23 26.42
N ASP A 151 9.20 -16.27 25.76
CA ASP A 151 10.46 -16.19 24.97
C ASP A 151 10.28 -15.49 23.62
N THR A 152 9.04 -15.29 23.17
CA THR A 152 8.74 -14.65 21.89
C THR A 152 8.49 -13.15 22.03
N VAL A 153 7.92 -12.70 23.13
CA VAL A 153 7.52 -11.31 23.38
C VAL A 153 8.70 -10.48 23.86
#